data_943e4f9ba0a8198282f0385ae61069d3
#
_entry.id   943e4f9ba0a8198282f0385ae61069d3
#
_cell.length_a   1.000
_cell.length_b   1.000
_cell.length_c   1.000
_cell.angle_alpha   90.00
_cell.angle_beta   90.00
_cell.angle_gamma   90.00
#
_symmetry.space_group_name_H-M   'P 1'
#
loop_
_entity.id
_entity.type
_entity.pdbx_description
1 polymer ?
#
loop_
_entity_poly.entity_id
_entity_poly.type
_entity_poly.pdbx_seq_one_letter_code
_entity_poly.pdbx_strand_id
1 'polypeptide(L)'
;MKKTLLIFASLLISFSLYSQKKSVDSLTKKMTVSKGIINSFTDNNKLFFEIPNGLLNKEILVVTRLAQVPSGYSPYINAGSKTSEQVISFFKKNNRVDIRQISFNNIADEGDPINQSVTENNFSPILASFEIKNDDETSLLIDVSDYFLKDSPGFNIINPRL
;
A
#
# COMPACT_ATOMS: atom_id res chain seq x y z
N MET A 1 12.97 -32.35 44.01
CA MET A 1 13.80 -31.25 43.50
C MET A 1 14.23 -31.42 42.04
N LYS A 2 14.75 -32.56 41.54
CA LYS A 2 15.15 -32.70 40.12
C LYS A 2 13.96 -32.62 39.11
N LYS A 3 12.76 -33.12 39.48
CA LYS A 3 11.56 -33.07 38.59
C LYS A 3 10.94 -31.68 38.49
N THR A 4 10.99 -30.88 39.53
CA THR A 4 10.54 -29.47 39.53
C THR A 4 11.46 -28.59 38.72
N LEU A 5 12.77 -28.85 38.72
CA LEU A 5 13.75 -28.13 37.92
C LEU A 5 13.56 -28.38 36.40
N LEU A 6 13.20 -29.61 36.00
CA LEU A 6 12.92 -29.98 34.61
C LEU A 6 11.65 -29.31 34.08
N ILE A 7 10.60 -29.16 34.87
CA ILE A 7 9.37 -28.46 34.50
C ILE A 7 9.62 -26.95 34.32
N PHE A 8 10.44 -26.35 35.17
CA PHE A 8 10.81 -24.94 35.04
C PHE A 8 11.69 -24.67 33.82
N ALA A 9 12.63 -25.59 33.50
CA ALA A 9 13.43 -25.50 32.28
C ALA A 9 12.60 -25.65 31.00
N SER A 10 11.58 -26.52 30.96
CA SER A 10 10.67 -26.67 29.79
C SER A 10 9.78 -25.44 29.60
N LEU A 11 9.37 -24.76 30.68
CA LEU A 11 8.57 -23.56 30.62
C LEU A 11 9.37 -22.36 30.05
N LEU A 12 10.68 -22.28 30.34
CA LEU A 12 11.55 -21.23 29.79
C LEU A 12 11.85 -21.40 28.32
N ILE A 13 11.86 -22.63 27.79
CA ILE A 13 12.10 -22.92 26.39
C ILE A 13 10.86 -22.53 25.53
N SER A 14 9.65 -22.65 26.08
CA SER A 14 8.42 -22.29 25.36
C SER A 14 8.24 -20.77 25.18
N PHE A 15 8.89 -19.93 25.97
CA PHE A 15 8.88 -18.48 25.77
C PHE A 15 9.80 -18.00 24.63
N SER A 16 10.76 -18.82 24.20
CA SER A 16 11.70 -18.44 23.14
C SER A 16 11.15 -18.64 21.70
N LEU A 17 9.95 -19.18 21.56
CA LEU A 17 9.29 -19.38 20.26
C LEU A 17 8.44 -18.19 19.80
N TYR A 18 8.61 -17.01 20.42
CA TYR A 18 8.03 -15.80 19.87
C TYR A 18 8.66 -15.52 18.50
N SER A 19 7.85 -15.67 17.51
CA SER A 19 8.08 -15.42 16.07
C SER A 19 9.06 -14.26 15.85
N GLN A 20 10.26 -14.58 15.36
CA GLN A 20 11.18 -13.55 14.87
C GLN A 20 10.51 -12.86 13.69
N LYS A 21 10.03 -11.64 13.86
CA LYS A 21 9.61 -10.77 12.78
C LYS A 21 10.75 -10.71 11.77
N LYS A 22 10.50 -11.20 10.54
CA LYS A 22 11.49 -11.09 9.47
C LYS A 22 11.72 -9.62 9.19
N SER A 23 12.96 -9.15 9.29
CA SER A 23 13.28 -7.76 8.96
C SER A 23 13.00 -7.49 7.48
N VAL A 24 12.72 -6.24 7.10
CA VAL A 24 12.53 -5.79 5.71
C VAL A 24 13.67 -6.31 4.85
N ASP A 25 14.92 -6.16 5.30
CA ASP A 25 16.11 -6.62 4.60
C ASP A 25 16.09 -8.12 4.28
N SER A 26 15.55 -8.96 5.17
CA SER A 26 15.48 -10.40 4.93
C SER A 26 14.46 -10.79 3.85
N LEU A 27 13.41 -9.99 3.68
CA LEU A 27 12.36 -10.20 2.69
C LEU A 27 12.75 -9.65 1.31
N THR A 28 13.56 -8.59 1.28
CA THR A 28 13.86 -7.81 0.07
C THR A 28 15.32 -7.94 -0.41
N LYS A 29 16.16 -8.72 0.27
CA LYS A 29 17.61 -8.83 0.06
C LYS A 29 18.07 -9.09 -1.39
N LYS A 30 17.21 -9.73 -2.21
CA LYS A 30 17.50 -10.07 -3.60
C LYS A 30 16.75 -9.17 -4.60
N MET A 31 16.04 -8.18 -4.14
CA MET A 31 15.21 -7.31 -4.95
C MET A 31 15.94 -6.05 -5.39
N THR A 32 15.56 -5.52 -6.54
CA THR A 32 15.97 -4.18 -6.97
C THR A 32 15.23 -3.15 -6.14
N VAL A 33 15.97 -2.21 -5.56
CA VAL A 33 15.41 -1.14 -4.71
C VAL A 33 15.33 0.15 -5.50
N SER A 34 14.16 0.78 -5.51
CA SER A 34 13.96 2.16 -5.95
C SER A 34 13.56 3.01 -4.75
N LYS A 35 14.41 3.98 -4.40
CA LYS A 35 14.20 4.85 -3.23
C LYS A 35 13.38 6.07 -3.60
N GLY A 36 12.43 6.43 -2.73
CA GLY A 36 11.56 7.59 -2.89
C GLY A 36 10.85 7.95 -1.58
N ILE A 37 9.76 8.69 -1.66
CA ILE A 37 8.85 8.92 -0.52
C ILE A 37 8.34 7.57 0.02
N ILE A 38 8.09 6.63 -0.89
CA ILE A 38 7.82 5.22 -0.63
C ILE A 38 8.95 4.46 -1.32
N ASN A 39 9.67 3.63 -0.58
CA ASN A 39 10.65 2.75 -1.18
C ASN A 39 9.92 1.57 -1.85
N SER A 40 10.31 1.23 -3.07
CA SER A 40 9.80 0.05 -3.76
C SER A 40 10.90 -0.98 -3.96
N PHE A 41 10.52 -2.25 -3.77
CA PHE A 41 11.38 -3.41 -3.96
C PHE A 41 10.76 -4.29 -5.02
N THR A 42 11.50 -4.54 -6.09
CA THR A 42 10.99 -5.26 -7.27
C THR A 42 11.85 -6.46 -7.59
N ASP A 43 11.23 -7.58 -7.91
CA ASP A 43 11.81 -8.66 -8.68
C ASP A 43 10.86 -9.01 -9.85
N ASN A 44 11.16 -10.08 -10.61
CA ASN A 44 10.42 -10.41 -11.83
C ASN A 44 8.90 -10.57 -11.62
N ASN A 45 8.44 -10.93 -10.42
CA ASN A 45 7.04 -11.28 -10.15
C ASN A 45 6.47 -10.62 -8.89
N LYS A 46 7.27 -9.82 -8.16
CA LYS A 46 6.87 -9.23 -6.90
C LYS A 46 7.21 -7.76 -6.83
N LEU A 47 6.31 -7.03 -6.22
CA LEU A 47 6.46 -5.61 -5.92
C LEU A 47 6.05 -5.38 -4.46
N PHE A 48 6.97 -4.88 -3.66
CA PHE A 48 6.68 -4.46 -2.29
C PHE A 48 6.84 -2.95 -2.17
N PHE A 49 6.01 -2.36 -1.33
CA PHE A 49 6.15 -0.98 -0.90
C PHE A 49 6.51 -0.93 0.59
N GLU A 50 7.53 -0.16 0.89
CA GLU A 50 7.87 0.24 2.25
C GLU A 50 7.36 1.66 2.46
N ILE A 51 6.32 1.77 3.29
CA ILE A 51 5.61 3.02 3.56
C ILE A 51 6.08 3.54 4.92
N PRO A 52 6.75 4.70 4.97
CA PRO A 52 7.07 5.35 6.23
C PRO A 52 5.80 5.62 7.07
N ASN A 53 5.87 5.38 8.37
CA ASN A 53 4.73 5.61 9.28
C ASN A 53 4.23 7.06 9.24
N GLY A 54 5.12 8.02 8.96
CA GLY A 54 4.78 9.42 8.80
C GLY A 54 3.91 9.74 7.56
N LEU A 55 3.79 8.81 6.61
CA LEU A 55 2.92 8.94 5.43
C LEU A 55 1.52 8.34 5.64
N LEU A 56 1.31 7.62 6.73
CA LEU A 56 -0.02 7.09 7.05
C LEU A 56 -0.97 8.25 7.31
N ASN A 57 -2.19 8.13 6.77
CA ASN A 57 -3.25 9.15 6.84
C ASN A 57 -2.86 10.51 6.20
N LYS A 58 -1.83 10.53 5.34
CA LYS A 58 -1.47 11.69 4.54
C LYS A 58 -2.00 11.55 3.12
N GLU A 59 -2.38 12.67 2.54
CA GLU A 59 -2.82 12.77 1.16
C GLU A 59 -1.62 12.76 0.22
N ILE A 60 -1.67 11.89 -0.77
CA ILE A 60 -0.59 11.70 -1.75
C ILE A 60 -1.20 11.80 -3.14
N LEU A 61 -0.71 12.74 -3.94
CA LEU A 61 -1.08 12.83 -5.35
C LEU A 61 -0.37 11.74 -6.14
N VAL A 62 -1.15 10.90 -6.81
CA VAL A 62 -0.65 9.86 -7.71
C VAL A 62 -0.96 10.26 -9.15
N VAL A 63 0.07 10.36 -9.97
CA VAL A 63 -0.04 10.66 -11.40
C VAL A 63 0.45 9.45 -12.18
N THR A 64 -0.44 8.84 -12.97
CA THR A 64 -0.09 7.69 -13.82
C THR A 64 0.26 8.16 -15.22
N ARG A 65 1.33 7.60 -15.79
CA ARG A 65 1.82 7.90 -17.14
C ARG A 65 2.12 6.63 -17.89
N LEU A 66 1.89 6.65 -19.21
CA LEU A 66 2.26 5.55 -20.09
C LEU A 66 3.79 5.47 -20.21
N ALA A 67 4.38 4.33 -19.86
CA ALA A 67 5.80 4.10 -20.08
C ALA A 67 6.12 3.81 -21.55
N GLN A 68 5.24 3.04 -22.22
CA GLN A 68 5.36 2.66 -23.62
C GLN A 68 3.98 2.58 -24.25
N VAL A 69 3.92 2.74 -25.56
CA VAL A 69 2.70 2.66 -26.35
C VAL A 69 2.96 1.73 -27.55
N PRO A 70 2.08 0.77 -27.84
CA PRO A 70 2.18 -0.08 -29.02
C PRO A 70 2.19 0.75 -30.31
N SER A 71 2.91 0.28 -31.33
CA SER A 71 2.90 0.92 -32.65
C SER A 71 1.47 0.94 -33.23
N GLY A 72 1.04 2.10 -33.72
CA GLY A 72 -0.29 2.26 -34.32
C GLY A 72 -1.45 2.34 -33.33
N TYR A 73 -1.20 2.43 -32.02
CA TYR A 73 -2.26 2.53 -31.01
C TYR A 73 -3.11 3.80 -31.15
N SER A 74 -2.48 4.95 -31.23
CA SER A 74 -3.16 6.23 -31.42
C SER A 74 -2.18 7.32 -31.85
N PRO A 75 -2.53 8.22 -32.78
CA PRO A 75 -1.68 9.33 -33.16
C PRO A 75 -1.57 10.40 -32.06
N TYR A 76 -2.43 10.37 -31.05
CA TYR A 76 -2.52 11.39 -29.99
C TYR A 76 -1.96 10.93 -28.63
N ILE A 77 -1.64 9.65 -28.49
CA ILE A 77 -1.17 9.05 -27.24
C ILE A 77 0.24 8.56 -27.41
N ASN A 78 1.17 9.11 -26.65
CA ASN A 78 2.59 8.80 -26.69
C ASN A 78 3.09 8.31 -25.33
N ALA A 79 4.28 7.71 -25.30
CA ALA A 79 5.01 7.47 -24.06
C ALA A 79 5.16 8.79 -23.27
N GLY A 80 4.95 8.75 -21.97
CA GLY A 80 4.90 9.91 -21.09
C GLY A 80 3.53 10.57 -20.96
N SER A 81 2.55 10.24 -21.81
CA SER A 81 1.18 10.78 -21.69
C SER A 81 0.59 10.48 -20.33
N LYS A 82 0.05 11.51 -19.68
CA LYS A 82 -0.69 11.37 -18.41
C LYS A 82 -2.03 10.69 -18.68
N THR A 83 -2.39 9.79 -17.84
CA THR A 83 -3.54 8.92 -18.04
C THR A 83 -4.54 9.01 -16.91
N SER A 84 -4.08 9.06 -15.68
CA SER A 84 -4.93 9.34 -14.53
C SER A 84 -4.20 10.18 -13.48
N GLU A 85 -4.99 10.85 -12.68
CA GLU A 85 -4.53 11.65 -11.55
C GLU A 85 -5.55 11.48 -10.43
N GLN A 86 -5.08 11.10 -9.25
CA GLN A 86 -5.94 10.88 -8.10
C GLN A 86 -5.18 11.13 -6.81
N VAL A 87 -5.90 11.58 -5.79
CA VAL A 87 -5.36 11.68 -4.43
C VAL A 87 -5.71 10.41 -3.69
N ILE A 88 -4.72 9.80 -3.07
CA ILE A 88 -4.88 8.61 -2.24
C ILE A 88 -4.34 8.86 -0.84
N SER A 89 -4.73 8.00 0.09
CA SER A 89 -4.14 7.93 1.42
C SER A 89 -4.03 6.49 1.88
N PHE A 90 -3.00 6.19 2.68
CA PHE A 90 -2.77 4.88 3.28
C PHE A 90 -3.33 4.86 4.69
N PHE A 91 -4.27 3.96 4.96
CA PHE A 91 -4.87 3.78 6.28
C PHE A 91 -4.48 2.43 6.85
N LYS A 92 -3.78 2.45 7.99
CA LYS A 92 -3.47 1.23 8.74
C LYS A 92 -4.69 0.83 9.58
N LYS A 93 -5.16 -0.41 9.39
CA LYS A 93 -6.21 -1.00 10.20
C LYS A 93 -5.82 -2.42 10.59
N ASN A 94 -5.58 -2.64 11.87
CA ASN A 94 -5.06 -3.93 12.38
C ASN A 94 -3.78 -4.36 11.63
N ASN A 95 -3.78 -5.56 11.03
CA ASN A 95 -2.66 -6.09 10.25
C ASN A 95 -2.77 -5.81 8.74
N ARG A 96 -3.49 -4.75 8.35
CA ARG A 96 -3.69 -4.39 6.94
C ARG A 96 -3.48 -2.90 6.72
N VAL A 97 -3.11 -2.57 5.48
CA VAL A 97 -3.07 -1.19 4.97
C VAL A 97 -4.08 -1.08 3.83
N ASP A 98 -5.02 -0.16 3.96
CA ASP A 98 -5.98 0.18 2.93
C ASP A 98 -5.47 1.39 2.14
N ILE A 99 -5.51 1.32 0.80
CA ILE A 99 -5.40 2.49 -0.07
C ILE A 99 -6.81 3.03 -0.27
N ARG A 100 -7.04 4.27 0.11
CA ARG A 100 -8.32 4.97 -0.09
C ARG A 100 -8.15 6.11 -1.06
N GLN A 101 -9.15 6.30 -1.92
CA GLN A 101 -9.23 7.45 -2.78
C GLN A 101 -9.82 8.62 -2.01
N ILE A 102 -9.16 9.77 -2.05
CA ILE A 102 -9.64 11.02 -1.45
C ILE A 102 -10.29 11.87 -2.54
N SER A 103 -11.48 12.35 -2.29
CA SER A 103 -12.21 13.24 -3.18
C SER A 103 -12.45 14.58 -2.48
N PHE A 104 -12.26 15.66 -3.22
CA PHE A 104 -12.53 17.03 -2.77
C PHE A 104 -13.73 17.65 -3.48
N ASN A 105 -14.55 16.84 -4.17
CA ASN A 105 -15.67 17.33 -4.96
C ASN A 105 -16.80 17.91 -4.09
N ASN A 106 -16.98 17.34 -2.89
CA ASN A 106 -17.98 17.78 -1.95
C ASN A 106 -17.32 17.96 -0.58
N ILE A 107 -17.22 19.19 -0.15
CA ILE A 107 -16.63 19.57 1.13
C ILE A 107 -17.64 20.46 1.85
N ALA A 108 -17.78 20.29 3.15
CA ALA A 108 -18.52 21.18 4.02
C ALA A 108 -17.69 21.45 5.28
N ASP A 109 -17.79 22.67 5.81
CA ASP A 109 -17.14 23.05 7.05
C ASP A 109 -17.79 22.31 8.24
N GLU A 110 -17.00 22.02 9.29
CA GLU A 110 -17.48 21.27 10.45
C GLU A 110 -18.69 21.91 11.16
N GLY A 111 -18.86 23.22 11.03
CA GLY A 111 -19.99 23.98 11.60
C GLY A 111 -21.24 24.04 10.72
N ASP A 112 -21.17 23.60 9.49
CA ASP A 112 -22.29 23.67 8.56
C ASP A 112 -23.36 22.61 8.83
N PRO A 113 -24.66 22.96 8.81
CA PRO A 113 -25.74 21.99 8.97
C PRO A 113 -25.72 20.85 7.96
N ILE A 114 -25.12 21.06 6.77
CA ILE A 114 -25.00 20.06 5.71
C ILE A 114 -23.82 19.11 5.92
N ASN A 115 -22.88 19.40 6.85
CA ASN A 115 -21.65 18.64 7.05
C ASN A 115 -21.89 17.14 7.25
N GLN A 116 -22.88 16.80 8.10
CA GLN A 116 -23.22 15.40 8.34
C GLN A 116 -23.63 14.68 7.05
N SER A 117 -24.47 15.29 6.23
CA SER A 117 -24.90 14.69 4.96
C SER A 117 -23.76 14.56 3.98
N VAL A 118 -22.87 15.55 3.90
CA VAL A 118 -21.69 15.48 3.04
C VAL A 118 -20.74 14.36 3.48
N THR A 119 -20.48 14.24 4.76
CA THR A 119 -19.61 13.20 5.32
C THR A 119 -20.17 11.80 5.09
N GLU A 120 -21.47 11.59 5.32
CA GLU A 120 -22.12 10.28 5.15
C GLU A 120 -22.19 9.83 3.69
N ASN A 121 -22.31 10.77 2.73
CA ASN A 121 -22.44 10.48 1.31
C ASN A 121 -21.13 10.55 0.52
N ASN A 122 -20.03 10.98 1.13
CA ASN A 122 -18.73 11.16 0.45
C ASN A 122 -17.57 10.47 1.20
N PHE A 123 -17.81 9.28 1.76
CA PHE A 123 -16.71 8.53 2.38
C PHE A 123 -15.70 8.05 1.33
N SER A 124 -14.44 8.02 1.73
CA SER A 124 -13.33 7.65 0.85
C SER A 124 -13.35 6.15 0.52
N PRO A 125 -13.61 5.74 -0.74
CA PRO A 125 -13.68 4.34 -1.11
C PRO A 125 -12.31 3.66 -0.97
N ILE A 126 -12.33 2.39 -0.58
CA ILE A 126 -11.14 1.55 -0.52
C ILE A 126 -10.85 1.02 -1.93
N LEU A 127 -9.72 1.42 -2.52
CA LEU A 127 -9.26 0.92 -3.81
C LEU A 127 -8.63 -0.47 -3.69
N ALA A 128 -7.84 -0.68 -2.65
CA ALA A 128 -7.19 -1.94 -2.36
C ALA A 128 -6.85 -2.06 -0.87
N SER A 129 -6.65 -3.30 -0.40
CA SER A 129 -6.26 -3.60 0.98
C SER A 129 -5.18 -4.67 0.99
N PHE A 130 -4.07 -4.41 1.69
CA PHE A 130 -2.87 -5.25 1.69
C PHE A 130 -2.56 -5.74 3.10
N GLU A 131 -2.09 -6.97 3.20
CA GLU A 131 -1.57 -7.51 4.46
C GLU A 131 -0.18 -6.92 4.75
N ILE A 132 0.05 -6.52 5.98
CA ILE A 132 1.35 -6.04 6.43
C ILE A 132 2.30 -7.24 6.57
N LYS A 133 3.39 -7.23 5.82
CA LYS A 133 4.43 -8.28 5.85
C LYS A 133 5.51 -8.00 6.89
N ASN A 134 5.78 -6.74 7.14
CA ASN A 134 6.60 -6.27 8.24
C ASN A 134 6.05 -4.94 8.78
N ASP A 135 6.15 -4.75 10.08
CA ASP A 135 5.64 -3.58 10.81
C ASP A 135 6.73 -3.16 11.79
N ASP A 136 7.55 -2.21 11.38
CA ASP A 136 8.61 -1.65 12.17
C ASP A 136 8.19 -0.30 12.80
N GLU A 137 8.99 0.20 13.73
CA GLU A 137 8.71 1.49 14.39
C GLU A 137 8.68 2.67 13.40
N THR A 138 9.37 2.55 12.26
CA THR A 138 9.55 3.62 11.27
C THR A 138 8.73 3.44 9.99
N SER A 139 8.44 2.19 9.60
CA SER A 139 7.81 1.88 8.32
C SER A 139 7.02 0.58 8.33
N LEU A 140 6.15 0.43 7.33
CA LEU A 140 5.37 -0.77 7.03
C LEU A 140 5.79 -1.33 5.68
N LEU A 141 5.99 -2.65 5.60
CA LEU A 141 6.19 -3.34 4.33
C LEU A 141 4.91 -4.07 3.92
N ILE A 142 4.43 -3.81 2.70
CA ILE A 142 3.26 -4.46 2.11
C ILE A 142 3.60 -5.07 0.75
N ASP A 143 2.98 -6.19 0.41
CA ASP A 143 3.05 -6.80 -0.92
C ASP A 143 1.91 -6.23 -1.79
N VAL A 144 2.26 -5.47 -2.81
CA VAL A 144 1.32 -4.82 -3.72
C VAL A 144 1.31 -5.43 -5.12
N SER A 145 1.94 -6.59 -5.30
CA SER A 145 2.13 -7.26 -6.58
C SER A 145 0.82 -7.48 -7.32
N ASP A 146 -0.18 -8.02 -6.63
CA ASP A 146 -1.48 -8.35 -7.25
C ASP A 146 -2.27 -7.13 -7.72
N TYR A 147 -1.94 -5.95 -7.22
CA TYR A 147 -2.63 -4.72 -7.58
C TYR A 147 -1.87 -3.91 -8.63
N PHE A 148 -0.57 -3.72 -8.48
CA PHE A 148 0.21 -2.84 -9.37
C PHE A 148 0.92 -3.56 -10.53
N LEU A 149 1.06 -4.90 -10.48
CA LEU A 149 1.61 -5.68 -11.61
C LEU A 149 0.52 -6.24 -12.53
N LYS A 150 -0.74 -5.90 -12.31
CA LYS A 150 -1.89 -6.29 -13.12
C LYS A 150 -2.72 -5.06 -13.50
N ASP A 151 -3.61 -5.21 -14.46
CA ASP A 151 -4.61 -4.20 -14.78
C ASP A 151 -5.60 -4.04 -13.63
N SER A 152 -5.39 -3.02 -12.82
CA SER A 152 -6.23 -2.78 -11.65
C SER A 152 -7.17 -1.61 -11.85
N PRO A 153 -8.43 -1.73 -11.39
CA PRO A 153 -9.37 -0.61 -11.39
C PRO A 153 -8.76 0.60 -10.66
N GLY A 154 -8.95 1.79 -11.22
CA GLY A 154 -8.42 3.06 -10.67
C GLY A 154 -7.04 3.45 -11.20
N PHE A 155 -6.22 2.50 -11.65
CA PHE A 155 -4.93 2.76 -12.31
C PHE A 155 -4.89 2.28 -13.76
N ASN A 156 -5.88 1.52 -14.20
CA ASN A 156 -6.01 1.10 -15.58
C ASN A 156 -6.44 2.27 -16.47
N ILE A 157 -5.73 2.43 -17.56
CA ILE A 157 -5.80 3.59 -18.45
C ILE A 157 -6.33 3.22 -19.79
N ILE A 158 -6.21 1.96 -20.16
CA ILE A 158 -6.61 1.46 -21.47
C ILE A 158 -8.10 1.14 -21.39
N ASN A 159 -8.90 1.93 -22.11
CA ASN A 159 -10.30 1.58 -22.28
C ASN A 159 -10.37 0.27 -23.10
N PRO A 160 -10.89 -0.83 -22.52
CA PRO A 160 -10.95 -2.12 -23.22
C PRO A 160 -11.91 -2.12 -24.43
N ARG A 161 -12.54 -0.99 -24.72
CA ARG A 161 -13.44 -0.81 -25.87
C ARG A 161 -12.78 -0.06 -27.05
N LEU A 162 -11.49 0.21 -26.95
CA LEU A 162 -10.66 0.67 -28.07
C LEU A 162 -9.83 -0.53 -28.58
#